data_0888db041f39a1878e4a909f75476c49
#
_entry.id   0888db041f39a1878e4a909f75476c49
#
_cell.length_a   1.000
_cell.length_b   1.000
_cell.length_c   1.000
_cell.angle_alpha   90.00
_cell.angle_beta   90.00
_cell.angle_gamma   90.00
#
_symmetry.space_group_name_H-M   'P 1'
#
loop_
_entity.id
_entity.type
_entity.pdbx_description
1 polymer ?
#
loop_
_entity_poly.entity_id
_entity_poly.type
_entity_poly.pdbx_seq_one_letter_code
_entity_poly.pdbx_strand_id
1 'polypeptide(L)'
;MSRPSKGARLYLATGRIDRRSGKALPDVYFIRDGSVRISTGCGPDRLGEAEKALGAYLADKHTAQVVDIPTDADERRRRSDPAQVYVAEVVAYYAEHKAPKTADPGAVRARLAAITDWWGVKTLSDIRRSNCEAYVAARQQMPVKSFTRTAPRMVTAQGARRELEDLSAAVGYWTDEFHLTHRPKVVLPPKPESNRDALTRSQAAGLLLASMGWRQVELMGPWQPGEAVRYRWRRIGGSVAENRAHLRRFLLIGVYTGTRPGVIPKLLWEESPTQAWADLDDETIYRRGRDEVDHKTKRRPLVKIPRRLLAHMRRWKRLDTAVMAERKARELPTTNAVLHHGGRMIEGRIRRGFASMAADARIAEKITPHWQRHTAATWLMENGADLWKAAGFLGMTVKTLQDNYGHHRPDHQADIRNKVGSNRNQR
;
A
#
# COMPACT_ATOMS: atom_id res chain seq x y z
N MET A 1 -23.66 -23.29 -16.37
CA MET A 1 -23.25 -22.78 -15.04
C MET A 1 -23.51 -21.29 -14.99
N SER A 2 -24.39 -20.81 -14.11
CA SER A 2 -24.72 -19.39 -13.93
C SER A 2 -23.51 -18.64 -13.39
N ARG A 3 -23.19 -17.45 -13.95
CA ARG A 3 -22.13 -16.58 -13.45
C ARG A 3 -22.43 -16.19 -12.00
N PRO A 4 -21.43 -16.23 -11.09
CA PRO A 4 -21.64 -15.83 -9.71
C PRO A 4 -22.13 -14.39 -9.63
N SER A 5 -23.15 -14.15 -8.79
CA SER A 5 -23.74 -12.82 -8.57
C SER A 5 -22.65 -11.82 -8.10
N LYS A 6 -22.52 -10.74 -8.83
CA LYS A 6 -21.69 -9.59 -8.42
C LYS A 6 -22.51 -8.79 -7.41
N GLY A 7 -22.28 -8.87 -6.13
CA GLY A 7 -23.04 -8.16 -5.08
C GLY A 7 -23.45 -6.71 -5.41
N ALA A 8 -24.22 -6.09 -4.55
CA ALA A 8 -24.74 -4.74 -4.73
C ALA A 8 -23.62 -3.72 -4.99
N ARG A 9 -23.78 -2.91 -6.02
CA ARG A 9 -22.79 -1.90 -6.45
C ARG A 9 -23.45 -0.74 -7.16
N LEU A 10 -22.80 0.41 -7.13
CA LEU A 10 -23.16 1.54 -7.96
C LEU A 10 -22.69 1.32 -9.41
N TYR A 11 -23.54 1.73 -10.33
CA TYR A 11 -23.29 1.76 -11.75
C TYR A 11 -23.80 3.08 -12.32
N LEU A 12 -22.94 3.86 -12.96
CA LEU A 12 -23.34 5.06 -13.68
C LEU A 12 -23.90 4.65 -15.04
N ALA A 13 -25.18 4.89 -15.26
CA ALA A 13 -25.81 4.71 -16.56
C ALA A 13 -25.72 6.03 -17.33
N THR A 14 -25.07 5.99 -18.49
CA THR A 14 -25.04 7.11 -19.44
C THR A 14 -26.45 7.42 -19.95
N GLY A 15 -26.74 8.69 -20.04
CA GLY A 15 -28.01 9.22 -20.51
C GLY A 15 -28.39 8.64 -21.87
N ARG A 16 -29.67 8.38 -22.05
CA ARG A 16 -30.25 7.88 -23.30
C ARG A 16 -31.36 8.83 -23.72
N ILE A 17 -31.62 8.89 -25.03
CA ILE A 17 -32.83 9.51 -25.52
C ILE A 17 -33.99 8.55 -25.25
N ASP A 18 -34.97 8.99 -24.47
CA ASP A 18 -36.19 8.22 -24.23
C ASP A 18 -36.97 8.09 -25.57
N ARG A 19 -37.14 6.85 -26.01
CA ARG A 19 -37.80 6.55 -27.30
C ARG A 19 -39.27 6.93 -27.33
N ARG A 20 -39.96 7.16 -26.20
CA ARG A 20 -41.36 7.56 -26.13
C ARG A 20 -41.55 9.06 -26.08
N SER A 21 -40.70 9.77 -25.35
CA SER A 21 -40.81 11.22 -25.11
C SER A 21 -39.83 12.07 -25.93
N GLY A 22 -38.82 11.47 -26.57
CA GLY A 22 -37.78 12.17 -27.29
C GLY A 22 -36.82 13.00 -26.41
N LYS A 23 -36.98 12.96 -25.09
CA LYS A 23 -36.15 13.73 -24.14
C LYS A 23 -34.85 13.01 -23.82
N ALA A 24 -33.76 13.76 -23.76
CA ALA A 24 -32.50 13.25 -23.24
C ALA A 24 -32.64 13.01 -21.73
N LEU A 25 -32.37 11.80 -21.29
CA LEU A 25 -32.27 11.44 -19.88
C LEU A 25 -30.85 11.73 -19.38
N PRO A 26 -30.67 12.31 -18.20
CA PRO A 26 -29.35 12.58 -17.65
C PRO A 26 -28.63 11.28 -17.25
N ASP A 27 -27.31 11.37 -17.08
CA ASP A 27 -26.50 10.32 -16.45
C ASP A 27 -26.93 10.16 -14.99
N VAL A 28 -27.23 8.93 -14.56
CA VAL A 28 -27.72 8.65 -13.20
C VAL A 28 -27.05 7.40 -12.65
N TYR A 29 -26.68 7.44 -11.36
CA TYR A 29 -26.24 6.27 -10.65
C TYR A 29 -27.39 5.33 -10.34
N PHE A 30 -27.15 4.03 -10.58
CA PHE A 30 -28.06 2.95 -10.22
C PHE A 30 -27.37 2.00 -9.24
N ILE A 31 -28.12 1.51 -8.26
CA ILE A 31 -27.76 0.36 -7.46
C ILE A 31 -28.09 -0.89 -8.27
N ARG A 32 -27.11 -1.74 -8.51
CA ARG A 32 -27.28 -3.02 -9.21
C ARG A 32 -26.87 -4.17 -8.28
N ASP A 33 -27.81 -5.08 -8.02
CA ASP A 33 -27.63 -6.25 -7.17
C ASP A 33 -28.29 -7.47 -7.83
N GLY A 34 -27.51 -8.26 -8.54
CA GLY A 34 -28.05 -9.35 -9.37
C GLY A 34 -29.01 -8.83 -10.45
N SER A 35 -30.28 -9.21 -10.36
CA SER A 35 -31.36 -8.75 -11.23
C SER A 35 -31.98 -7.42 -10.79
N VAL A 36 -31.73 -6.98 -9.56
CA VAL A 36 -32.31 -5.75 -9.00
C VAL A 36 -31.57 -4.53 -9.56
N ARG A 37 -32.32 -3.52 -9.99
CA ARG A 37 -31.81 -2.24 -10.46
C ARG A 37 -32.66 -1.10 -9.89
N ILE A 38 -32.06 -0.28 -9.03
CA ILE A 38 -32.72 0.85 -8.35
C ILE A 38 -31.99 2.14 -8.76
N SER A 39 -32.74 3.14 -9.20
CA SER A 39 -32.19 4.48 -9.47
C SER A 39 -31.93 5.20 -8.15
N THR A 40 -30.76 5.81 -8.01
CA THR A 40 -30.47 6.69 -6.87
C THR A 40 -30.95 8.11 -7.08
N GLY A 41 -31.32 8.49 -8.32
CA GLY A 41 -31.64 9.86 -8.68
C GLY A 41 -30.46 10.83 -8.69
N CYS A 42 -29.25 10.35 -8.45
CA CYS A 42 -28.03 11.16 -8.34
C CYS A 42 -27.25 11.15 -9.65
N GLY A 43 -26.87 12.34 -10.14
CA GLY A 43 -25.97 12.51 -11.29
C GLY A 43 -24.51 12.25 -10.96
N PRO A 44 -23.60 12.36 -11.96
CA PRO A 44 -22.17 12.12 -11.78
C PRO A 44 -21.51 13.01 -10.71
N ASP A 45 -22.01 14.22 -10.53
CA ASP A 45 -21.61 15.24 -9.58
C ASP A 45 -22.00 14.92 -8.13
N ARG A 46 -22.96 13.99 -7.91
CA ARG A 46 -23.49 13.63 -6.59
C ARG A 46 -23.17 12.19 -6.17
N LEU A 47 -21.93 11.76 -6.43
CA LEU A 47 -21.47 10.41 -6.06
C LEU A 47 -21.64 10.09 -4.58
N GLY A 48 -21.36 11.06 -3.68
CA GLY A 48 -21.49 10.85 -2.24
C GLY A 48 -22.93 10.57 -1.77
N GLU A 49 -23.94 11.14 -2.44
CA GLU A 49 -25.34 10.84 -2.18
C GLU A 49 -25.74 9.47 -2.75
N ALA A 50 -25.22 9.10 -3.90
CA ALA A 50 -25.44 7.77 -4.46
C ALA A 50 -24.80 6.67 -3.60
N GLU A 51 -23.65 6.94 -2.98
CA GLU A 51 -23.01 6.03 -2.01
C GLU A 51 -23.81 5.89 -0.72
N LYS A 52 -24.45 6.99 -0.24
CA LYS A 52 -25.38 6.93 0.88
C LYS A 52 -26.60 6.06 0.54
N ALA A 53 -27.17 6.22 -0.66
CA ALA A 53 -28.29 5.41 -1.12
C ALA A 53 -27.92 3.91 -1.23
N LEU A 54 -26.72 3.59 -1.68
CA LEU A 54 -26.21 2.21 -1.68
C LEU A 54 -26.02 1.69 -0.25
N GLY A 55 -25.52 2.52 0.66
CA GLY A 55 -25.41 2.19 2.09
C GLY A 55 -26.76 1.89 2.72
N ALA A 56 -27.76 2.73 2.45
CA ALA A 56 -29.14 2.52 2.90
C ALA A 56 -29.74 1.23 2.32
N TYR A 57 -29.59 0.99 1.02
CA TYR A 57 -30.04 -0.25 0.37
C TYR A 57 -29.40 -1.51 1.00
N LEU A 58 -28.10 -1.45 1.28
CA LEU A 58 -27.40 -2.57 1.94
C LEU A 58 -27.89 -2.76 3.38
N ALA A 59 -28.15 -1.67 4.11
CA ALA A 59 -28.73 -1.71 5.44
C ALA A 59 -30.15 -2.34 5.38
N ASP A 60 -31.02 -1.86 4.50
CA ASP A 60 -32.39 -2.40 4.35
C ASP A 60 -32.40 -3.86 3.94
N LYS A 61 -31.54 -4.27 3.03
CA LYS A 61 -31.41 -5.66 2.60
C LYS A 61 -31.01 -6.60 3.74
N HIS A 62 -30.24 -6.09 4.70
CA HIS A 62 -29.84 -6.85 5.89
C HIS A 62 -30.76 -6.63 7.10
N THR A 63 -31.55 -5.54 7.13
CA THR A 63 -32.46 -5.19 8.23
C THR A 63 -33.83 -5.85 8.08
N ALA A 64 -34.19 -6.37 6.93
CA ALA A 64 -35.48 -7.03 6.65
C ALA A 64 -35.76 -8.29 7.52
N GLN A 65 -34.95 -8.55 8.54
CA GLN A 65 -35.13 -9.65 9.51
C GLN A 65 -35.21 -9.24 10.98
N VAL A 66 -35.33 -7.94 11.31
CA VAL A 66 -35.44 -7.56 12.73
C VAL A 66 -36.67 -6.68 12.96
N VAL A 67 -37.70 -7.28 13.51
CA VAL A 67 -38.87 -6.62 14.08
C VAL A 67 -38.77 -6.74 15.59
N ASP A 68 -38.74 -5.64 16.24
CA ASP A 68 -39.23 -5.19 17.55
C ASP A 68 -38.36 -4.04 18.05
N ILE A 69 -38.97 -2.92 18.41
CA ILE A 69 -38.30 -1.75 18.99
C ILE A 69 -38.15 -1.98 20.50
N PRO A 70 -36.96 -2.40 20.99
CA PRO A 70 -36.72 -2.62 22.41
C PRO A 70 -36.67 -1.29 23.17
N THR A 71 -36.97 -1.33 24.46
CA THR A 71 -36.72 -0.20 25.36
C THR A 71 -35.21 0.13 25.41
N ASP A 72 -34.86 1.38 25.69
CA ASP A 72 -33.43 1.80 25.78
C ASP A 72 -32.52 0.92 26.67
N ALA A 73 -33.11 0.40 27.74
CA ALA A 73 -32.41 -0.49 28.70
C ALA A 73 -32.21 -1.91 28.14
N ASP A 74 -33.22 -2.46 27.46
CA ASP A 74 -33.16 -3.79 26.85
C ASP A 74 -32.22 -3.80 25.66
N GLU A 75 -32.24 -2.73 24.86
CA GLU A 75 -31.30 -2.56 23.73
C GLU A 75 -29.87 -2.43 24.21
N ARG A 76 -29.57 -1.70 25.28
CA ARG A 76 -28.24 -1.63 25.89
C ARG A 76 -27.78 -2.99 26.40
N ARG A 77 -28.65 -3.76 27.04
CA ARG A 77 -28.39 -5.11 27.52
C ARG A 77 -28.07 -6.04 26.33
N ARG A 78 -28.90 -5.99 25.28
CA ARG A 78 -28.68 -6.75 24.05
C ARG A 78 -27.31 -6.42 23.41
N ARG A 79 -26.98 -5.12 23.26
CA ARG A 79 -25.73 -4.67 22.67
C ARG A 79 -24.49 -4.98 23.51
N SER A 80 -24.65 -5.26 24.79
CA SER A 80 -23.56 -5.68 25.69
C SER A 80 -23.37 -7.19 25.75
N ASP A 81 -24.31 -7.99 25.25
CA ASP A 81 -24.22 -9.46 25.24
C ASP A 81 -23.69 -9.99 23.92
N PRO A 82 -22.47 -10.58 23.90
CA PRO A 82 -21.89 -11.15 22.68
C PRO A 82 -22.74 -12.22 21.99
N ALA A 83 -23.65 -12.88 22.71
CA ALA A 83 -24.51 -13.90 22.14
C ALA A 83 -25.69 -13.31 21.35
N GLN A 84 -26.03 -12.06 21.59
CA GLN A 84 -27.16 -11.37 20.95
C GLN A 84 -26.74 -10.34 19.90
N VAL A 85 -25.44 -10.03 19.80
CA VAL A 85 -24.90 -9.05 18.85
C VAL A 85 -24.39 -9.77 17.61
N TYR A 86 -24.99 -9.46 16.46
CA TYR A 86 -24.52 -9.97 15.18
C TYR A 86 -23.26 -9.25 14.70
N VAL A 87 -22.36 -10.01 14.08
CA VAL A 87 -21.13 -9.43 13.48
C VAL A 87 -21.48 -8.38 12.42
N ALA A 88 -22.57 -8.56 11.69
CA ALA A 88 -23.03 -7.57 10.71
C ALA A 88 -23.29 -6.19 11.34
N GLU A 89 -23.91 -6.13 12.53
CA GLU A 89 -24.16 -4.87 13.24
C GLU A 89 -22.84 -4.19 13.64
N VAL A 90 -21.92 -4.95 14.19
CA VAL A 90 -20.60 -4.46 14.62
C VAL A 90 -19.80 -3.90 13.44
N VAL A 91 -19.82 -4.62 12.31
CA VAL A 91 -19.15 -4.21 11.07
C VAL A 91 -19.80 -2.96 10.48
N ALA A 92 -21.13 -2.90 10.46
CA ALA A 92 -21.86 -1.73 9.96
C ALA A 92 -21.55 -0.47 10.81
N TYR A 93 -21.61 -0.60 12.12
CA TYR A 93 -21.27 0.49 13.05
C TYR A 93 -19.83 1.00 12.87
N TYR A 94 -18.88 0.09 12.73
CA TYR A 94 -17.48 0.44 12.45
C TYR A 94 -17.32 1.10 11.09
N ALA A 95 -18.02 0.61 10.06
CA ALA A 95 -17.99 1.16 8.71
C ALA A 95 -18.49 2.60 8.64
N GLU A 96 -19.50 2.92 9.45
CA GLU A 96 -20.09 4.25 9.53
C GLU A 96 -19.23 5.23 10.33
N HIS A 97 -18.83 4.85 11.53
CA HIS A 97 -18.26 5.79 12.50
C HIS A 97 -16.75 5.88 12.48
N LYS A 98 -16.05 4.78 12.12
CA LYS A 98 -14.59 4.69 12.18
C LYS A 98 -13.90 4.58 10.83
N ALA A 99 -14.43 3.80 9.89
CA ALA A 99 -13.81 3.56 8.60
C ALA A 99 -13.53 4.87 7.81
N PRO A 100 -14.41 5.88 7.79
CA PRO A 100 -14.15 7.15 7.10
C PRO A 100 -12.92 7.92 7.62
N LYS A 101 -12.56 7.69 8.90
CA LYS A 101 -11.43 8.34 9.57
C LYS A 101 -10.11 7.57 9.41
N THR A 102 -10.10 6.48 8.62
CA THR A 102 -8.89 5.69 8.35
C THR A 102 -8.10 6.24 7.17
N ALA A 103 -6.85 5.81 7.04
CA ALA A 103 -5.98 6.26 5.95
C ALA A 103 -6.43 5.80 4.54
N ASP A 104 -7.18 4.72 4.45
CA ASP A 104 -7.74 4.18 3.19
C ASP A 104 -9.15 3.62 3.47
N PRO A 105 -10.15 4.50 3.52
CA PRO A 105 -11.53 4.10 3.77
C PRO A 105 -12.08 3.09 2.76
N GLY A 106 -11.68 3.21 1.49
CA GLY A 106 -12.12 2.32 0.43
C GLY A 106 -11.64 0.89 0.63
N ALA A 107 -10.35 0.72 0.96
CA ALA A 107 -9.80 -0.60 1.26
C ALA A 107 -10.39 -1.21 2.54
N VAL A 108 -10.66 -0.41 3.57
CA VAL A 108 -11.33 -0.88 4.79
C VAL A 108 -12.73 -1.37 4.46
N ARG A 109 -13.55 -0.59 3.76
CA ARG A 109 -14.92 -0.98 3.34
C ARG A 109 -14.93 -2.28 2.53
N ALA A 110 -13.99 -2.44 1.60
CA ALA A 110 -13.89 -3.66 0.80
C ALA A 110 -13.61 -4.92 1.65
N ARG A 111 -12.79 -4.79 2.71
CA ARG A 111 -12.51 -5.89 3.64
C ARG A 111 -13.69 -6.14 4.58
N LEU A 112 -14.34 -5.09 5.05
CA LEU A 112 -15.56 -5.21 5.87
C LEU A 112 -16.68 -5.93 5.11
N ALA A 113 -16.88 -5.64 3.83
CA ALA A 113 -17.83 -6.37 2.99
C ALA A 113 -17.50 -7.86 2.91
N ALA A 114 -16.22 -8.22 2.75
CA ALA A 114 -15.81 -9.63 2.74
C ALA A 114 -16.03 -10.34 4.10
N ILE A 115 -15.89 -9.59 5.21
CA ILE A 115 -16.21 -10.08 6.56
C ILE A 115 -17.72 -10.31 6.67
N THR A 116 -18.53 -9.36 6.25
CA THR A 116 -20.01 -9.48 6.31
C THR A 116 -20.52 -10.66 5.50
N ASP A 117 -19.96 -10.92 4.32
CA ASP A 117 -20.37 -12.05 3.46
C ASP A 117 -20.27 -13.42 4.17
N TRP A 118 -19.37 -13.59 5.14
CA TRP A 118 -19.16 -14.86 5.84
C TRP A 118 -19.57 -14.84 7.32
N TRP A 119 -19.30 -13.72 8.00
CA TRP A 119 -19.54 -13.56 9.43
C TRP A 119 -20.91 -12.94 9.75
N GLY A 120 -21.56 -12.27 8.79
CA GLY A 120 -22.69 -11.38 9.04
C GLY A 120 -23.85 -12.00 9.81
N VAL A 121 -24.14 -13.28 9.56
CA VAL A 121 -25.20 -14.04 10.24
C VAL A 121 -24.77 -14.69 11.56
N LYS A 122 -23.51 -14.53 11.96
CA LYS A 122 -22.96 -15.06 13.20
C LYS A 122 -22.96 -13.99 14.28
N THR A 123 -23.07 -14.42 15.53
CA THR A 123 -22.95 -13.53 16.69
C THR A 123 -21.48 -13.34 17.09
N LEU A 124 -21.23 -12.37 17.96
CA LEU A 124 -19.89 -12.17 18.52
C LEU A 124 -19.40 -13.39 19.32
N SER A 125 -20.30 -14.18 19.92
CA SER A 125 -19.98 -15.44 20.62
C SER A 125 -19.44 -16.54 19.69
N ASP A 126 -19.69 -16.43 18.37
CA ASP A 126 -19.16 -17.35 17.37
C ASP A 126 -17.73 -17.03 16.99
N ILE A 127 -17.17 -15.91 17.45
CA ILE A 127 -15.76 -15.56 17.20
C ILE A 127 -14.88 -16.46 18.08
N ARG A 128 -14.58 -17.65 17.56
CA ARG A 128 -13.74 -18.68 18.20
C ARG A 128 -12.60 -19.05 17.24
N ARG A 129 -11.56 -19.70 17.77
CA ARG A 129 -10.41 -20.16 16.99
C ARG A 129 -10.86 -20.94 15.74
N SER A 130 -11.68 -21.96 15.90
CA SER A 130 -12.15 -22.82 14.81
C SER A 130 -12.84 -22.03 13.70
N ASN A 131 -13.70 -21.09 14.04
CA ASN A 131 -14.39 -20.25 13.06
C ASN A 131 -13.46 -19.24 12.38
N CYS A 132 -12.44 -18.71 13.08
CA CYS A 132 -11.41 -17.86 12.46
C CYS A 132 -10.57 -18.67 11.46
N GLU A 133 -10.19 -19.90 11.80
CA GLU A 133 -9.43 -20.81 10.92
C GLU A 133 -10.29 -21.22 9.70
N ALA A 134 -11.57 -21.56 9.91
CA ALA A 134 -12.50 -21.89 8.83
C ALA A 134 -12.71 -20.69 7.89
N TYR A 135 -12.82 -19.47 8.42
CA TYR A 135 -12.87 -18.26 7.62
C TYR A 135 -11.64 -18.11 6.71
N VAL A 136 -10.43 -18.26 7.28
CA VAL A 136 -9.19 -18.17 6.50
C VAL A 136 -9.16 -19.21 5.38
N ALA A 137 -9.53 -20.46 5.67
CA ALA A 137 -9.59 -21.52 4.67
C ALA A 137 -10.60 -21.22 3.56
N ALA A 138 -11.80 -20.75 3.91
CA ALA A 138 -12.83 -20.37 2.94
C ALA A 138 -12.36 -19.19 2.07
N ARG A 139 -11.73 -18.15 2.69
CA ARG A 139 -11.22 -16.99 1.95
C ARG A 139 -10.12 -17.33 0.97
N GLN A 140 -9.26 -18.30 1.28
CA GLN A 140 -8.20 -18.75 0.38
C GLN A 140 -8.74 -19.47 -0.88
N GLN A 141 -9.96 -19.97 -0.84
CA GLN A 141 -10.66 -20.56 -2.01
C GLN A 141 -11.39 -19.49 -2.85
N MET A 142 -11.40 -18.23 -2.42
CA MET A 142 -12.11 -17.16 -3.12
C MET A 142 -11.15 -16.31 -3.95
N PRO A 143 -11.55 -15.88 -5.15
CA PRO A 143 -10.75 -14.95 -5.94
C PRO A 143 -10.78 -13.55 -5.34
N VAL A 144 -9.66 -12.84 -5.45
CA VAL A 144 -9.63 -11.40 -5.18
C VAL A 144 -10.50 -10.68 -6.19
N LYS A 145 -11.50 -9.91 -5.73
CA LYS A 145 -12.33 -9.09 -6.60
C LYS A 145 -11.44 -8.03 -7.30
N SER A 146 -11.08 -8.26 -8.57
CA SER A 146 -10.28 -7.32 -9.38
C SER A 146 -10.86 -7.26 -10.78
N PHE A 147 -11.13 -6.04 -11.25
CA PHE A 147 -11.76 -5.80 -12.56
C PHE A 147 -10.78 -5.90 -13.74
N THR A 148 -9.48 -6.01 -13.50
CA THR A 148 -8.45 -5.83 -14.54
C THR A 148 -7.63 -7.07 -14.87
N ARG A 149 -7.96 -8.25 -14.31
CA ARG A 149 -7.18 -9.47 -14.53
C ARG A 149 -7.95 -10.52 -15.29
N THR A 150 -7.33 -11.04 -16.34
CA THR A 150 -7.82 -12.18 -17.12
C THR A 150 -7.77 -13.50 -16.33
N ALA A 151 -6.85 -13.64 -15.36
CA ALA A 151 -6.77 -14.78 -14.46
C ALA A 151 -7.10 -14.39 -13.02
N PRO A 152 -8.00 -15.11 -12.32
CA PRO A 152 -8.34 -14.82 -10.94
C PRO A 152 -7.14 -15.12 -10.03
N ARG A 153 -6.79 -14.12 -9.19
CA ARG A 153 -5.84 -14.32 -8.11
C ARG A 153 -6.60 -14.68 -6.85
N MET A 154 -6.25 -15.78 -6.21
CA MET A 154 -6.87 -16.21 -4.95
C MET A 154 -6.42 -15.30 -3.78
N VAL A 155 -7.27 -15.18 -2.77
CA VAL A 155 -6.95 -14.47 -1.52
C VAL A 155 -5.85 -15.24 -0.80
N THR A 156 -4.82 -14.55 -0.36
CA THR A 156 -3.74 -15.15 0.44
C THR A 156 -4.12 -15.21 1.92
N ALA A 157 -3.48 -16.08 2.72
CA ALA A 157 -3.64 -16.10 4.18
C ALA A 157 -3.37 -14.71 4.81
N GLN A 158 -2.41 -13.96 4.26
CA GLN A 158 -2.16 -12.57 4.70
C GLN A 158 -3.31 -11.62 4.35
N GLY A 159 -4.01 -11.85 3.25
CA GLY A 159 -5.23 -11.11 2.89
C GLY A 159 -6.34 -11.36 3.91
N ALA A 160 -6.63 -12.63 4.17
CA ALA A 160 -7.61 -13.04 5.18
C ALA A 160 -7.23 -12.57 6.60
N ARG A 161 -5.93 -12.59 6.95
CA ARG A 161 -5.44 -12.01 8.21
C ARG A 161 -5.80 -10.52 8.33
N ARG A 162 -5.62 -9.74 7.26
CA ARG A 162 -5.99 -8.32 7.24
C ARG A 162 -7.48 -8.09 7.47
N GLU A 163 -8.32 -8.95 6.90
CA GLU A 163 -9.76 -8.92 7.13
C GLU A 163 -10.07 -9.20 8.61
N LEU A 164 -9.47 -10.24 9.21
CA LEU A 164 -9.62 -10.54 10.63
C LEU A 164 -9.04 -9.44 11.56
N GLU A 165 -7.99 -8.74 11.15
CA GLU A 165 -7.46 -7.57 11.87
C GLU A 165 -8.52 -6.44 11.90
N ASP A 166 -9.23 -6.20 10.79
CA ASP A 166 -10.32 -5.22 10.75
C ASP A 166 -11.54 -5.70 11.57
N LEU A 167 -11.88 -6.99 11.55
CA LEU A 167 -12.91 -7.55 12.44
C LEU A 167 -12.54 -7.33 13.92
N SER A 168 -11.29 -7.62 14.30
CA SER A 168 -10.80 -7.37 15.66
C SER A 168 -10.89 -5.90 16.07
N ALA A 169 -10.59 -4.99 15.13
CA ALA A 169 -10.71 -3.56 15.35
C ALA A 169 -12.18 -3.12 15.49
N ALA A 170 -13.06 -3.70 14.68
CA ALA A 170 -14.50 -3.42 14.76
C ALA A 170 -15.10 -3.90 16.09
N VAL A 171 -14.75 -5.12 16.54
CA VAL A 171 -15.16 -5.66 17.84
C VAL A 171 -14.61 -4.79 18.99
N GLY A 172 -13.37 -4.31 18.87
CA GLY A 172 -12.82 -3.38 19.85
C GLY A 172 -13.59 -2.08 19.93
N TYR A 173 -13.87 -1.49 18.77
CA TYR A 173 -14.62 -0.23 18.67
C TYR A 173 -16.04 -0.36 19.23
N TRP A 174 -16.71 -1.48 18.96
CA TRP A 174 -17.99 -1.81 19.54
C TRP A 174 -17.93 -1.98 21.07
N THR A 175 -16.90 -2.68 21.56
CA THR A 175 -16.70 -2.88 23.00
C THR A 175 -16.48 -1.56 23.75
N ASP A 176 -15.73 -0.63 23.15
CA ASP A 176 -15.47 0.68 23.73
C ASP A 176 -16.77 1.52 23.86
N GLU A 177 -17.74 1.32 22.96
CA GLU A 177 -19.01 2.05 22.96
C GLU A 177 -20.09 1.37 23.82
N PHE A 178 -20.28 0.06 23.65
CA PHE A 178 -21.42 -0.67 24.23
C PHE A 178 -21.03 -1.57 25.42
N HIS A 179 -19.76 -1.56 25.85
CA HIS A 179 -19.25 -2.27 27.03
C HIS A 179 -19.65 -3.76 27.05
N LEU A 180 -19.18 -4.53 26.07
CA LEU A 180 -19.45 -5.98 26.01
C LEU A 180 -19.10 -6.66 27.34
N THR A 181 -19.97 -7.53 27.82
CA THR A 181 -19.75 -8.37 29.03
C THR A 181 -18.52 -9.25 28.90
N HIS A 182 -18.24 -9.70 27.68
CA HIS A 182 -17.01 -10.42 27.33
C HIS A 182 -16.59 -10.05 25.90
N ARG A 183 -15.35 -9.58 25.75
CA ARG A 183 -14.80 -9.29 24.43
C ARG A 183 -14.22 -10.55 23.79
N PRO A 184 -14.80 -11.05 22.68
CA PRO A 184 -14.27 -12.21 22.00
C PRO A 184 -12.92 -11.90 21.38
N LYS A 185 -12.00 -12.86 21.44
CA LYS A 185 -10.66 -12.75 20.86
C LYS A 185 -10.66 -13.27 19.44
N VAL A 186 -10.50 -12.37 18.47
CA VAL A 186 -10.29 -12.76 17.07
C VAL A 186 -8.89 -13.41 16.94
N VAL A 187 -8.86 -14.67 16.54
CA VAL A 187 -7.61 -15.41 16.34
C VAL A 187 -7.10 -15.17 14.94
N LEU A 188 -5.89 -14.62 14.86
CA LEU A 188 -5.24 -14.29 13.60
C LEU A 188 -4.32 -15.44 13.14
N PRO A 189 -4.29 -15.76 11.84
CA PRO A 189 -3.31 -16.71 11.31
C PRO A 189 -1.88 -16.17 11.53
N PRO A 190 -0.85 -17.03 11.53
CA PRO A 190 0.53 -16.61 11.66
C PRO A 190 0.88 -15.50 10.65
N LYS A 191 1.62 -14.52 11.09
CA LYS A 191 2.16 -13.52 10.18
C LYS A 191 3.32 -14.16 9.42
N PRO A 192 3.27 -14.20 8.08
CA PRO A 192 4.41 -14.71 7.32
C PRO A 192 5.63 -13.83 7.60
N GLU A 193 6.78 -14.44 7.66
CA GLU A 193 8.03 -13.71 7.71
C GLU A 193 8.10 -12.75 6.52
N SER A 194 8.41 -11.50 6.80
CA SER A 194 8.59 -10.54 5.73
C SER A 194 9.99 -10.70 5.17
N ASN A 195 10.09 -11.09 3.92
CA ASN A 195 11.34 -11.06 3.19
C ASN A 195 11.86 -9.61 3.16
N ARG A 196 12.98 -9.36 3.84
CA ARG A 196 13.60 -8.03 3.99
C ARG A 196 14.89 -7.96 3.21
N ASP A 197 14.90 -8.62 2.06
CA ASP A 197 16.05 -8.67 1.20
C ASP A 197 16.44 -7.26 0.75
N ALA A 198 17.74 -7.02 0.75
CA ALA A 198 18.36 -5.82 0.24
C ALA A 198 18.90 -6.06 -1.17
N LEU A 199 18.92 -5.03 -1.98
CA LEU A 199 19.63 -5.10 -3.26
C LEU A 199 21.13 -5.22 -3.00
N THR A 200 21.78 -6.12 -3.74
CA THR A 200 23.23 -6.09 -3.84
C THR A 200 23.68 -4.84 -4.59
N ARG A 201 24.98 -4.49 -4.47
CA ARG A 201 25.56 -3.37 -5.22
C ARG A 201 25.39 -3.55 -6.73
N SER A 202 25.58 -4.77 -7.22
CA SER A 202 25.40 -5.12 -8.64
C SER A 202 23.93 -4.99 -9.08
N GLN A 203 22.97 -5.44 -8.28
CA GLN A 203 21.55 -5.29 -8.58
C GLN A 203 21.13 -3.81 -8.62
N ALA A 204 21.61 -3.01 -7.68
CA ALA A 204 21.33 -1.57 -7.66
C ALA A 204 21.93 -0.86 -8.89
N ALA A 205 23.17 -1.20 -9.26
CA ALA A 205 23.80 -0.71 -10.49
C ALA A 205 23.04 -1.17 -11.74
N GLY A 206 22.59 -2.43 -11.77
CA GLY A 206 21.77 -2.97 -12.86
C GLY A 206 20.45 -2.22 -13.04
N LEU A 207 19.74 -1.93 -11.94
CA LEU A 207 18.53 -1.10 -11.98
C LEU A 207 18.82 0.32 -12.47
N LEU A 208 19.95 0.90 -12.09
CA LEU A 208 20.36 2.21 -12.55
C LEU A 208 20.63 2.20 -14.06
N LEU A 209 21.36 1.22 -14.58
CA LEU A 209 21.58 1.04 -16.02
C LEU A 209 20.25 0.82 -16.77
N ALA A 210 19.38 -0.04 -16.25
CA ALA A 210 18.06 -0.25 -16.84
C ALA A 210 17.22 1.04 -16.88
N SER A 211 17.33 1.92 -15.86
CA SER A 211 16.69 3.24 -15.87
C SER A 211 17.25 4.19 -16.92
N MET A 212 18.47 3.94 -17.41
CA MET A 212 19.12 4.70 -18.46
C MET A 212 18.94 4.07 -19.87
N GLY A 213 18.03 3.10 -19.99
CA GLY A 213 17.71 2.47 -21.26
C GLY A 213 18.69 1.37 -21.68
N TRP A 214 19.29 0.69 -20.71
CA TRP A 214 20.10 -0.49 -20.95
C TRP A 214 19.37 -1.75 -20.52
N ARG A 215 19.64 -2.87 -21.21
CA ARG A 215 19.11 -4.20 -20.91
C ARG A 215 20.22 -5.23 -20.97
N GLN A 216 20.21 -6.18 -20.06
CA GLN A 216 21.04 -7.38 -20.18
C GLN A 216 20.45 -8.31 -21.23
N VAL A 217 21.22 -8.58 -22.25
CA VAL A 217 20.91 -9.53 -23.32
C VAL A 217 21.89 -10.69 -23.26
N GLU A 218 21.38 -11.88 -23.51
CA GLU A 218 22.18 -13.09 -23.60
C GLU A 218 23.17 -13.00 -24.78
N LEU A 219 24.39 -13.43 -24.54
CA LEU A 219 25.36 -13.59 -25.60
C LEU A 219 25.07 -14.90 -26.33
N MET A 220 24.83 -14.80 -27.61
CA MET A 220 24.75 -15.98 -28.48
C MET A 220 26.16 -16.59 -28.59
N GLY A 221 26.30 -17.88 -28.26
CA GLY A 221 27.60 -18.57 -28.38
C GLY A 221 27.41 -20.08 -28.30
N PRO A 222 28.35 -20.87 -28.77
CA PRO A 222 28.40 -22.30 -28.54
C PRO A 222 28.75 -22.52 -27.05
N TRP A 223 27.73 -22.66 -26.19
CA TRP A 223 27.96 -22.98 -24.79
C TRP A 223 28.05 -24.49 -24.61
N GLN A 224 29.04 -24.93 -23.83
CA GLN A 224 29.10 -26.33 -23.44
C GLN A 224 28.02 -26.64 -22.37
N PRO A 225 27.49 -27.87 -22.31
CA PRO A 225 26.59 -28.28 -21.26
C PRO A 225 27.22 -28.02 -19.87
N GLY A 226 26.50 -27.23 -19.04
CA GLY A 226 27.00 -26.82 -17.72
C GLY A 226 27.72 -25.47 -17.67
N GLU A 227 28.03 -24.81 -18.77
CA GLU A 227 28.52 -23.43 -18.76
C GLU A 227 27.45 -22.41 -18.37
N ALA A 228 27.84 -21.45 -17.53
CA ALA A 228 26.95 -20.35 -17.16
C ALA A 228 26.71 -19.44 -18.36
N VAL A 229 25.44 -19.15 -18.62
CA VAL A 229 25.02 -18.22 -19.66
C VAL A 229 25.63 -16.83 -19.39
N ARG A 230 26.31 -16.26 -20.41
CA ARG A 230 26.93 -14.95 -20.30
C ARG A 230 25.99 -13.87 -20.82
N TYR A 231 26.04 -12.69 -20.19
CA TYR A 231 25.20 -11.55 -20.54
C TYR A 231 26.04 -10.31 -20.80
N ARG A 232 25.53 -9.44 -21.70
CA ARG A 232 26.08 -8.09 -21.90
C ARG A 232 24.99 -7.04 -21.80
N TRP A 233 25.37 -5.84 -21.41
CA TRP A 233 24.49 -4.69 -21.47
C TRP A 233 24.38 -4.17 -22.91
N ARG A 234 23.14 -4.02 -23.38
CA ARG A 234 22.79 -3.44 -24.68
C ARG A 234 21.87 -2.25 -24.48
N ARG A 235 22.09 -1.16 -25.17
CA ARG A 235 21.19 -0.01 -25.18
C ARG A 235 19.94 -0.33 -26.00
N ILE A 236 18.74 -0.04 -25.42
CA ILE A 236 17.45 -0.39 -26.03
C ILE A 236 16.69 0.85 -26.56
N GLY A 237 17.29 2.05 -26.48
CA GLY A 237 16.76 3.28 -27.08
C GLY A 237 16.77 4.48 -26.14
N GLY A 238 16.87 5.68 -26.71
CA GLY A 238 16.88 6.96 -25.99
C GLY A 238 15.55 7.26 -25.31
N SER A 239 14.43 7.00 -25.97
CA SER A 239 13.10 7.20 -25.43
C SER A 239 12.83 6.41 -24.14
N VAL A 240 13.43 5.22 -23.99
CA VAL A 240 13.31 4.43 -22.74
C VAL A 240 13.99 5.14 -21.57
N ALA A 241 15.15 5.73 -21.79
CA ALA A 241 15.89 6.49 -20.78
C ALA A 241 15.10 7.73 -20.31
N GLU A 242 14.45 8.42 -21.24
CA GLU A 242 13.59 9.58 -20.97
C GLU A 242 12.33 9.17 -20.21
N ASN A 243 11.64 8.14 -20.69
CA ASN A 243 10.45 7.60 -20.07
C ASN A 243 10.70 7.05 -18.65
N ARG A 244 11.94 6.64 -18.33
CA ARG A 244 12.37 6.12 -17.03
C ARG A 244 13.10 7.16 -16.16
N ALA A 245 13.23 8.40 -16.56
CA ALA A 245 13.93 9.43 -15.80
C ALA A 245 13.39 9.56 -14.37
N HIS A 246 12.07 9.52 -14.20
CA HIS A 246 11.42 9.53 -12.89
C HIS A 246 11.74 8.29 -12.03
N LEU A 247 11.89 7.11 -12.65
CA LEU A 247 12.27 5.87 -11.96
C LEU A 247 13.71 5.91 -11.48
N ARG A 248 14.61 6.52 -12.25
CA ARG A 248 16.00 6.75 -11.86
C ARG A 248 16.08 7.66 -10.63
N ARG A 249 15.35 8.78 -10.64
CA ARG A 249 15.24 9.67 -9.47
C ARG A 249 14.67 8.95 -8.26
N PHE A 250 13.61 8.18 -8.47
CA PHE A 250 12.99 7.35 -7.44
C PHE A 250 13.98 6.36 -6.81
N LEU A 251 14.74 5.63 -7.64
CA LEU A 251 15.75 4.67 -7.19
C LEU A 251 16.84 5.35 -6.35
N LEU A 252 17.42 6.44 -6.85
CA LEU A 252 18.51 7.14 -6.18
C LEU A 252 18.04 7.76 -4.84
N ILE A 253 16.91 8.46 -4.81
CA ILE A 253 16.38 9.02 -3.58
C ILE A 253 16.09 7.89 -2.57
N GLY A 254 15.48 6.81 -3.01
CA GLY A 254 15.12 5.69 -2.14
C GLY A 254 16.33 5.00 -1.52
N VAL A 255 17.34 4.69 -2.32
CA VAL A 255 18.55 3.99 -1.85
C VAL A 255 19.44 4.90 -0.98
N TYR A 256 19.60 6.16 -1.36
CA TYR A 256 20.48 7.09 -0.62
C TYR A 256 19.86 7.57 0.70
N THR A 257 18.55 7.63 0.81
CA THR A 257 17.88 8.22 1.99
C THR A 257 17.02 7.22 2.78
N GLY A 258 16.73 6.06 2.24
CA GLY A 258 15.78 5.10 2.83
C GLY A 258 14.37 5.65 2.94
N THR A 259 14.02 6.72 2.23
CA THR A 259 12.68 7.32 2.24
C THR A 259 11.64 6.32 1.77
N ARG A 260 10.50 6.26 2.48
CA ARG A 260 9.43 5.31 2.12
C ARG A 260 8.94 5.53 0.69
N PRO A 261 8.73 4.46 -0.10
CA PRO A 261 8.34 4.56 -1.51
C PRO A 261 7.09 5.39 -1.79
N GLY A 262 6.16 5.46 -0.84
CA GLY A 262 4.94 6.27 -0.99
C GLY A 262 5.15 7.79 -0.76
N VAL A 263 6.30 8.20 -0.23
CA VAL A 263 6.64 9.62 -0.02
C VAL A 263 7.34 10.20 -1.25
N ILE A 264 8.26 9.44 -1.86
CA ILE A 264 9.12 9.92 -2.93
C ILE A 264 8.35 10.48 -4.14
N PRO A 265 7.24 9.86 -4.63
CA PRO A 265 6.47 10.44 -5.73
C PRO A 265 5.80 11.77 -5.42
N LYS A 266 5.58 12.06 -4.12
CA LYS A 266 4.94 13.29 -3.63
C LYS A 266 5.95 14.38 -3.27
N LEU A 267 7.24 14.16 -3.53
CA LEU A 267 8.30 15.10 -3.20
C LEU A 267 8.28 16.29 -4.16
N LEU A 268 8.26 17.50 -3.62
CA LEU A 268 8.27 18.76 -4.34
C LEU A 268 9.64 19.44 -4.27
N TRP A 269 9.91 20.38 -5.18
CA TRP A 269 11.08 21.25 -5.15
C TRP A 269 10.94 22.48 -4.23
N GLU A 270 9.74 22.74 -3.77
CA GLU A 270 9.39 23.89 -2.94
C GLU A 270 8.65 23.45 -1.69
N GLU A 271 8.76 24.25 -0.63
CA GLU A 271 8.05 24.02 0.61
C GLU A 271 6.55 23.85 0.39
N SER A 272 5.96 22.90 1.08
CA SER A 272 4.52 22.63 1.00
C SER A 272 3.92 22.37 2.38
N PRO A 273 2.74 22.90 2.67
CA PRO A 273 2.04 22.61 3.92
C PRO A 273 1.60 21.14 4.03
N THR A 274 1.31 20.49 2.92
CA THR A 274 0.66 19.15 2.89
C THR A 274 1.49 18.05 2.25
N GLN A 275 2.60 18.37 1.58
CA GLN A 275 3.43 17.39 0.88
C GLN A 275 4.90 17.47 1.29
N ALA A 276 5.62 16.38 1.07
CA ALA A 276 7.07 16.33 1.24
C ALA A 276 7.76 17.29 0.25
N TRP A 277 8.86 17.91 0.65
CA TRP A 277 9.67 18.77 -0.23
C TRP A 277 11.18 18.61 0.02
N ALA A 278 11.98 19.10 -0.91
CA ALA A 278 13.43 19.09 -0.82
C ALA A 278 13.97 20.51 -0.81
N ASP A 279 14.59 20.90 0.29
CA ASP A 279 15.39 22.11 0.41
C ASP A 279 16.84 21.76 0.02
N LEU A 280 17.31 22.31 -1.10
CA LEU A 280 18.66 22.03 -1.60
C LEU A 280 19.70 22.98 -1.01
N ASP A 281 19.28 24.08 -0.41
CA ASP A 281 20.16 25.05 0.26
C ASP A 281 20.45 24.57 1.68
N ASP A 282 19.42 24.10 2.42
CA ASP A 282 19.57 23.41 3.71
C ASP A 282 20.00 21.91 3.54
N GLU A 283 20.15 21.43 2.32
CA GLU A 283 20.53 20.05 2.01
C GLU A 283 19.63 19.01 2.69
N THR A 284 18.34 19.28 2.79
CA THR A 284 17.39 18.51 3.58
C THR A 284 16.18 18.08 2.76
N ILE A 285 15.73 16.84 2.94
CA ILE A 285 14.41 16.36 2.50
C ILE A 285 13.48 16.34 3.71
N TYR A 286 12.42 17.12 3.64
CA TYR A 286 11.29 17.07 4.54
C TYR A 286 10.28 16.06 4.04
N ARG A 287 10.17 14.91 4.74
CA ARG A 287 9.37 13.76 4.28
C ARG A 287 7.87 13.88 4.53
N ARG A 288 7.41 15.03 4.97
CA ARG A 288 6.01 15.39 5.21
C ARG A 288 5.80 16.87 4.95
N GLY A 289 4.55 17.27 4.76
CA GLY A 289 4.18 18.67 4.71
C GLY A 289 4.47 19.40 6.04
N ARG A 290 4.66 20.70 5.98
CA ARG A 290 4.96 21.52 7.18
C ARG A 290 3.86 21.37 8.24
N ASP A 291 2.60 21.40 7.79
CA ASP A 291 1.43 21.37 8.67
C ASP A 291 0.89 19.94 8.88
N GLU A 292 1.52 18.93 8.28
CA GLU A 292 1.11 17.54 8.39
C GLU A 292 1.58 16.94 9.72
N VAL A 293 0.65 16.40 10.50
CA VAL A 293 0.94 15.73 11.78
C VAL A 293 1.71 14.43 11.53
N ASP A 294 2.75 14.19 12.32
CA ASP A 294 3.54 12.96 12.21
C ASP A 294 2.79 11.75 12.77
N HIS A 295 2.84 10.65 12.05
CA HIS A 295 2.14 9.43 12.44
C HIS A 295 2.93 8.69 13.53
N LYS A 296 2.28 8.34 14.65
CA LYS A 296 2.90 7.69 15.82
C LYS A 296 3.80 6.50 15.48
N THR A 297 3.37 5.64 14.54
CA THR A 297 4.08 4.41 14.17
C THR A 297 4.83 4.49 12.83
N LYS A 298 4.53 5.46 11.98
CA LYS A 298 5.14 5.63 10.65
C LYS A 298 5.84 6.99 10.55
N ARG A 299 6.72 7.28 11.50
CA ARG A 299 7.46 8.54 11.58
C ARG A 299 8.13 8.90 10.25
N ARG A 300 8.07 10.18 9.90
CA ARG A 300 8.64 10.76 8.69
C ARG A 300 9.58 11.91 9.03
N PRO A 301 10.70 11.62 9.75
CA PRO A 301 11.65 12.66 10.11
C PRO A 301 12.27 13.28 8.85
N LEU A 302 12.74 14.50 8.97
CA LEU A 302 13.61 15.11 7.97
C LEU A 302 14.88 14.27 7.78
N VAL A 303 15.51 14.37 6.62
CA VAL A 303 16.75 13.67 6.33
C VAL A 303 17.72 14.57 5.58
N LYS A 304 18.96 14.65 6.03
CA LYS A 304 20.03 15.34 5.30
C LYS A 304 20.37 14.58 4.01
N ILE A 305 20.51 15.32 2.93
CA ILE A 305 20.76 14.76 1.61
C ILE A 305 22.25 14.39 1.49
N PRO A 306 22.58 13.10 1.23
CA PRO A 306 23.98 12.72 1.00
C PRO A 306 24.58 13.48 -0.19
N ARG A 307 25.86 13.89 -0.09
CA ARG A 307 26.54 14.75 -1.09
C ARG A 307 26.36 14.30 -2.53
N ARG A 308 26.48 12.97 -2.80
CA ARG A 308 26.29 12.42 -4.16
C ARG A 308 24.86 12.62 -4.66
N LEU A 309 23.88 12.38 -3.83
CA LEU A 309 22.46 12.60 -4.18
C LEU A 309 22.19 14.10 -4.38
N LEU A 310 22.74 14.97 -3.53
CA LEU A 310 22.59 16.42 -3.63
C LEU A 310 23.06 16.96 -4.98
N ALA A 311 24.22 16.48 -5.46
CA ALA A 311 24.72 16.85 -6.78
C ALA A 311 23.73 16.48 -7.90
N HIS A 312 23.15 15.27 -7.82
CA HIS A 312 22.11 14.86 -8.75
C HIS A 312 20.85 15.73 -8.64
N MET A 313 20.38 16.00 -7.42
CA MET A 313 19.15 16.77 -7.20
C MET A 313 19.31 18.23 -7.66
N ARG A 314 20.44 18.89 -7.39
CA ARG A 314 20.75 20.23 -7.91
C ARG A 314 20.75 20.25 -9.45
N ARG A 315 21.32 19.22 -10.10
CA ARG A 315 21.25 19.09 -11.55
C ARG A 315 19.81 18.89 -12.04
N TRP A 316 19.03 18.04 -11.37
CA TRP A 316 17.64 17.79 -11.77
C TRP A 316 16.80 19.07 -11.63
N LYS A 317 16.93 19.82 -10.51
CA LYS A 317 16.20 21.08 -10.31
C LYS A 317 16.47 22.07 -11.45
N ARG A 318 17.74 22.25 -11.85
CA ARG A 318 18.10 23.12 -12.98
C ARG A 318 17.46 22.68 -14.30
N LEU A 319 17.52 21.39 -14.60
CA LEU A 319 16.90 20.84 -15.80
C LEU A 319 15.37 20.99 -15.77
N ASP A 320 14.75 20.69 -14.65
CA ASP A 320 13.30 20.80 -14.50
C ASP A 320 12.85 22.27 -14.62
N THR A 321 13.58 23.21 -14.04
CA THR A 321 13.26 24.65 -14.17
C THR A 321 13.25 25.08 -15.64
N ALA A 322 14.27 24.70 -16.41
CA ALA A 322 14.32 25.02 -17.84
C ALA A 322 13.19 24.34 -18.65
N VAL A 323 12.97 23.03 -18.42
CA VAL A 323 11.93 22.27 -19.09
C VAL A 323 10.55 22.79 -18.75
N MET A 324 10.27 23.13 -17.47
CA MET A 324 8.97 23.66 -17.06
C MET A 324 8.72 25.06 -17.59
N ALA A 325 9.75 25.91 -17.70
CA ALA A 325 9.64 27.21 -18.35
C ALA A 325 9.24 27.09 -19.83
N GLU A 326 9.91 26.22 -20.59
CA GLU A 326 9.58 25.91 -21.99
C GLU A 326 8.17 25.36 -22.14
N ARG A 327 7.76 24.42 -21.28
CA ARG A 327 6.41 23.86 -21.27
C ARG A 327 5.35 24.90 -20.98
N LYS A 328 5.61 25.80 -20.01
CA LYS A 328 4.70 26.90 -19.68
C LYS A 328 4.51 27.83 -20.87
N ALA A 329 5.59 28.18 -21.58
CA ALA A 329 5.53 28.99 -22.80
C ALA A 329 4.70 28.35 -23.93
N ARG A 330 4.59 27.01 -23.91
CA ARG A 330 3.80 26.23 -24.88
C ARG A 330 2.41 25.81 -24.33
N GLU A 331 1.98 26.36 -23.21
CA GLU A 331 0.71 26.04 -22.53
C GLU A 331 0.54 24.53 -22.18
N LEU A 332 1.66 23.83 -22.02
CA LEU A 332 1.68 22.41 -21.65
C LEU A 332 1.67 22.24 -20.12
N PRO A 333 1.19 21.09 -19.61
CA PRO A 333 1.18 20.82 -18.15
C PRO A 333 2.55 21.00 -17.51
N THR A 334 2.59 21.67 -16.36
CA THR A 334 3.79 21.90 -15.54
C THR A 334 3.58 21.40 -14.11
N THR A 335 4.67 21.11 -13.41
CA THR A 335 4.65 20.70 -12.01
C THR A 335 5.96 21.09 -11.32
N ASN A 336 5.93 21.29 -10.01
CA ASN A 336 7.12 21.44 -9.18
C ASN A 336 7.54 20.11 -8.50
N ALA A 337 6.95 18.97 -8.90
CA ALA A 337 7.30 17.67 -8.35
C ALA A 337 8.70 17.23 -8.79
N VAL A 338 9.46 16.66 -7.84
CA VAL A 338 10.78 16.06 -8.12
C VAL A 338 10.66 14.87 -9.07
N LEU A 339 9.59 14.08 -8.92
CA LEU A 339 9.26 12.97 -9.83
C LEU A 339 8.09 13.35 -10.72
N HIS A 340 8.38 13.53 -11.99
CA HIS A 340 7.35 13.84 -12.99
C HIS A 340 7.58 13.11 -14.31
N HIS A 341 6.55 13.00 -15.10
CA HIS A 341 6.59 12.57 -16.49
C HIS A 341 5.72 13.48 -17.33
N GLY A 342 6.28 14.06 -18.39
CA GLY A 342 5.56 14.99 -19.26
C GLY A 342 4.95 16.18 -18.50
N GLY A 343 5.63 16.74 -17.47
CA GLY A 343 5.17 17.87 -16.68
C GLY A 343 4.03 17.55 -15.70
N ARG A 344 3.75 16.29 -15.46
CA ARG A 344 2.73 15.84 -14.49
C ARG A 344 3.37 15.00 -13.39
N MET A 345 2.92 15.18 -12.16
CA MET A 345 3.34 14.35 -11.02
C MET A 345 3.02 12.88 -11.29
N ILE A 346 3.84 11.98 -10.74
CA ILE A 346 3.66 10.55 -10.89
C ILE A 346 2.65 10.03 -9.88
N GLU A 347 1.53 9.53 -10.37
CA GLU A 347 0.51 8.86 -9.58
C GLU A 347 0.48 7.36 -9.88
N GLY A 348 0.80 6.53 -8.87
CA GLY A 348 0.52 5.09 -8.87
C GLY A 348 1.29 4.17 -9.84
N ARG A 349 2.14 4.66 -10.73
CA ARG A 349 2.78 3.87 -11.81
C ARG A 349 4.17 3.29 -11.47
N ILE A 350 4.79 3.70 -10.37
CA ILE A 350 6.17 3.32 -9.98
C ILE A 350 6.37 1.80 -9.98
N ARG A 351 5.42 1.04 -9.44
CA ARG A 351 5.57 -0.41 -9.28
C ARG A 351 5.79 -1.16 -10.60
N ARG A 352 5.04 -0.80 -11.65
CA ARG A 352 5.19 -1.43 -12.98
C ARG A 352 6.51 -1.06 -13.64
N GLY A 353 6.88 0.22 -13.59
CA GLY A 353 8.16 0.69 -14.11
C GLY A 353 9.34 0.06 -13.38
N PHE A 354 9.25 -0.09 -12.05
CA PHE A 354 10.28 -0.72 -11.25
C PHE A 354 10.45 -2.21 -11.61
N ALA A 355 9.36 -2.95 -11.78
CA ALA A 355 9.40 -4.33 -12.24
C ALA A 355 9.98 -4.47 -13.67
N SER A 356 9.67 -3.52 -14.57
CA SER A 356 10.26 -3.50 -15.91
C SER A 356 11.77 -3.26 -15.88
N MET A 357 12.28 -2.39 -15.00
CA MET A 357 13.72 -2.21 -14.81
C MET A 357 14.38 -3.48 -14.25
N ALA A 358 13.73 -4.16 -13.30
CA ALA A 358 14.23 -5.41 -12.75
C ALA A 358 14.34 -6.50 -13.82
N ALA A 359 13.35 -6.61 -14.69
CA ALA A 359 13.36 -7.53 -15.82
C ALA A 359 14.50 -7.22 -16.80
N ASP A 360 14.73 -5.93 -17.13
CA ASP A 360 15.81 -5.52 -18.00
C ASP A 360 17.21 -5.74 -17.37
N ALA A 361 17.30 -5.67 -16.05
CA ALA A 361 18.50 -5.99 -15.28
C ALA A 361 18.63 -7.50 -14.97
N ARG A 362 17.70 -8.35 -15.44
CA ARG A 362 17.63 -9.80 -15.17
C ARG A 362 17.74 -10.15 -13.69
N ILE A 363 17.11 -9.35 -12.85
CA ILE A 363 16.98 -9.65 -11.41
C ILE A 363 15.88 -10.68 -11.28
N ALA A 364 16.24 -11.90 -10.87
CA ALA A 364 15.32 -13.04 -10.78
C ALA A 364 14.30 -12.86 -9.65
N GLU A 365 14.70 -12.21 -8.57
CA GLU A 365 13.86 -12.00 -7.39
C GLU A 365 12.75 -11.01 -7.70
N LYS A 366 11.59 -11.25 -7.09
CA LYS A 366 10.44 -10.35 -7.20
C LYS A 366 10.63 -9.11 -6.35
N ILE A 367 11.53 -8.23 -6.77
CA ILE A 367 11.80 -7.00 -6.06
C ILE A 367 10.62 -6.02 -6.12
N THR A 368 10.46 -5.25 -5.05
CA THR A 368 9.44 -4.21 -4.93
C THR A 368 10.09 -2.86 -4.60
N PRO A 369 9.37 -1.73 -4.77
CA PRO A 369 9.89 -0.42 -4.38
C PRO A 369 10.34 -0.33 -2.90
N HIS A 370 9.83 -1.18 -2.01
CA HIS A 370 10.27 -1.22 -0.60
C HIS A 370 11.71 -1.72 -0.42
N TRP A 371 12.22 -2.50 -1.35
CA TRP A 371 13.61 -2.99 -1.30
C TRP A 371 14.63 -1.86 -1.23
N GLN A 372 14.36 -0.69 -1.80
CA GLN A 372 15.25 0.47 -1.67
C GLN A 372 15.48 0.88 -0.22
N ARG A 373 14.42 0.85 0.60
CA ARG A 373 14.53 1.19 2.02
C ARG A 373 15.22 0.06 2.80
N HIS A 374 14.97 -1.19 2.47
CA HIS A 374 15.69 -2.33 3.03
C HIS A 374 17.18 -2.21 2.67
N THR A 375 17.49 -1.91 1.42
CA THR A 375 18.87 -1.68 0.93
C THR A 375 19.55 -0.54 1.69
N ALA A 376 18.89 0.59 1.87
CA ALA A 376 19.45 1.71 2.63
C ALA A 376 19.76 1.31 4.08
N ALA A 377 18.85 0.57 4.74
CA ALA A 377 19.05 0.11 6.12
C ALA A 377 20.20 -0.90 6.21
N THR A 378 20.22 -1.90 5.33
CA THR A 378 21.29 -2.90 5.26
C THR A 378 22.64 -2.26 5.01
N TRP A 379 22.76 -1.38 3.99
CA TRP A 379 24.03 -0.72 3.67
C TRP A 379 24.51 0.23 4.77
N LEU A 380 23.61 0.87 5.51
CA LEU A 380 24.00 1.64 6.70
C LEU A 380 24.59 0.72 7.78
N MET A 381 24.00 -0.44 8.00
CA MET A 381 24.52 -1.41 8.98
C MET A 381 25.86 -2.01 8.53
N GLU A 382 25.98 -2.44 7.26
CA GLU A 382 27.22 -2.95 6.68
C GLU A 382 28.38 -1.94 6.78
N ASN A 383 28.08 -0.64 6.72
CA ASN A 383 29.06 0.42 6.86
C ASN A 383 29.29 0.83 8.35
N GLY A 384 28.78 0.07 9.31
CA GLY A 384 29.00 0.32 10.73
C GLY A 384 28.33 1.57 11.28
N ALA A 385 27.26 2.06 10.65
CA ALA A 385 26.55 3.26 11.12
C ALA A 385 26.02 3.07 12.55
N ASP A 386 26.08 4.14 13.34
CA ASP A 386 25.50 4.16 14.67
C ASP A 386 24.01 3.86 14.64
N LEU A 387 23.53 2.95 15.49
CA LEU A 387 22.16 2.45 15.49
C LEU A 387 21.12 3.56 15.73
N TRP A 388 21.42 4.47 16.67
CA TRP A 388 20.51 5.54 17.02
C TRP A 388 20.38 6.56 15.88
N LYS A 389 21.52 6.98 15.31
CA LYS A 389 21.55 7.91 14.18
C LYS A 389 20.91 7.30 12.94
N ALA A 390 21.22 6.04 12.63
CA ALA A 390 20.63 5.33 11.49
C ALA A 390 19.11 5.11 11.65
N ALA A 391 18.64 4.78 12.85
CA ALA A 391 17.21 4.67 13.14
C ALA A 391 16.48 6.01 12.95
N GLY A 392 17.07 7.12 13.44
CA GLY A 392 16.58 8.47 13.22
C GLY A 392 16.55 8.85 11.73
N PHE A 393 17.63 8.60 11.00
CA PHE A 393 17.74 8.84 9.56
C PHE A 393 16.67 8.08 8.75
N LEU A 394 16.44 6.82 9.09
CA LEU A 394 15.44 5.97 8.42
C LEU A 394 14.00 6.25 8.91
N GLY A 395 13.80 6.87 10.07
CA GLY A 395 12.48 7.05 10.68
C GLY A 395 11.86 5.72 11.12
N MET A 396 12.63 4.96 11.90
CA MET A 396 12.20 3.74 12.60
C MET A 396 12.76 3.73 14.02
N THR A 397 12.30 2.81 14.87
CA THR A 397 12.87 2.66 16.21
C THR A 397 14.21 1.93 16.15
N VAL A 398 15.10 2.20 17.11
CA VAL A 398 16.39 1.48 17.25
C VAL A 398 16.14 -0.03 17.34
N LYS A 399 15.15 -0.45 18.15
CA LYS A 399 14.75 -1.85 18.25
C LYS A 399 14.38 -2.44 16.89
N THR A 400 13.57 -1.75 16.09
CA THR A 400 13.20 -2.22 14.74
C THR A 400 14.42 -2.34 13.82
N LEU A 401 15.35 -1.39 13.89
CA LEU A 401 16.58 -1.43 13.10
C LEU A 401 17.47 -2.60 13.53
N GLN A 402 17.67 -2.77 14.82
CA GLN A 402 18.50 -3.83 15.41
C GLN A 402 17.92 -5.23 15.12
N ASP A 403 16.64 -5.45 15.40
CA ASP A 403 15.97 -6.75 15.19
C ASP A 403 15.99 -7.20 13.73
N ASN A 404 15.95 -6.23 12.78
CA ASN A 404 15.79 -6.57 11.37
C ASN A 404 17.06 -6.45 10.53
N TYR A 405 18.03 -5.66 10.96
CA TYR A 405 19.23 -5.36 10.17
C TYR A 405 20.53 -5.38 11.01
N GLY A 406 20.42 -5.54 12.33
CA GLY A 406 21.60 -5.52 13.22
C GLY A 406 22.62 -6.59 12.88
N HIS A 407 22.17 -7.74 12.36
CA HIS A 407 23.05 -8.84 11.94
C HIS A 407 23.95 -8.52 10.73
N HIS A 408 23.66 -7.44 10.00
CA HIS A 408 24.53 -6.96 8.91
C HIS A 408 25.70 -6.09 9.39
N ARG A 409 25.77 -5.77 10.68
CA ARG A 409 26.89 -4.96 11.19
C ARG A 409 28.20 -5.73 11.15
N PRO A 410 29.34 -5.07 10.79
CA PRO A 410 30.65 -5.72 10.77
C PRO A 410 31.07 -6.29 12.13
N ASP A 411 30.63 -5.65 13.23
CA ASP A 411 30.93 -6.03 14.61
C ASP A 411 29.90 -7.03 15.20
N HIS A 412 28.92 -7.47 14.38
CA HIS A 412 27.92 -8.44 14.86
C HIS A 412 28.60 -9.75 15.25
N GLN A 413 28.44 -10.13 16.53
CA GLN A 413 29.08 -11.31 17.16
C GLN A 413 30.61 -11.30 17.13
N ALA A 414 31.28 -10.21 16.74
CA ALA A 414 32.74 -10.15 16.68
C ALA A 414 33.38 -10.47 18.03
N ASP A 415 32.81 -9.95 19.13
CA ASP A 415 33.32 -10.11 20.48
C ASP A 415 33.10 -11.49 21.06
N ILE A 416 32.12 -12.26 20.54
CA ILE A 416 31.73 -13.55 21.11
C ILE A 416 32.17 -14.75 20.27
N ARG A 417 32.47 -14.56 18.98
CA ARG A 417 32.79 -15.65 18.02
C ARG A 417 33.92 -16.57 18.52
N ASN A 418 34.91 -16.03 19.23
CA ASN A 418 36.05 -16.79 19.78
C ASN A 418 35.87 -17.25 21.22
N LYS A 419 34.78 -16.84 21.89
CA LYS A 419 34.55 -17.17 23.30
C LYS A 419 34.08 -18.61 23.49
N VAL A 420 33.49 -19.24 22.51
CA VAL A 420 33.03 -20.62 22.57
C VAL A 420 34.17 -21.61 22.72
N GLY A 421 35.35 -21.34 22.14
CA GLY A 421 36.53 -22.20 22.21
C GLY A 421 37.59 -21.73 23.21
N SER A 422 37.37 -20.62 23.91
CA SER A 422 38.35 -20.15 24.91
C SER A 422 38.23 -20.99 26.18
N ASN A 423 39.27 -21.81 26.47
CA ASN A 423 39.41 -22.47 27.75
C ASN A 423 39.52 -21.42 28.87
N ARG A 424 38.79 -21.60 29.94
CA ARG A 424 38.73 -20.74 31.14
C ARG A 424 40.06 -20.69 31.94
N ASN A 425 41.11 -21.35 31.44
CA ASN A 425 42.41 -21.47 32.12
C ASN A 425 43.47 -20.55 31.46
N GLN A 426 43.28 -19.25 31.54
CA GLN A 426 44.37 -18.29 31.59
C GLN A 426 44.06 -17.34 32.77
N ARG A 427 44.53 -17.81 33.96
CA ARG A 427 44.82 -16.95 35.12
C ARG A 427 46.24 -16.47 35.00
#